data_9fcab039d222ceb3acccf14c377c15aa
#
_entry.id   9fcab039d222ceb3acccf14c377c15aa
#
_cell.length_a   1.000
_cell.length_b   1.000
_cell.length_c   1.000
_cell.angle_alpha   90.00
_cell.angle_beta   90.00
_cell.angle_gamma   90.00
#
_symmetry.space_group_name_H-M   'P 1'
#
loop_
_entity.id
_entity.type
_entity.pdbx_description
1 polymer ?
#
loop_
_entity_poly.entity_id
_entity_poly.type
_entity_poly.pdbx_seq_one_letter_code
_entity_poly.pdbx_strand_id
1 'polypeptide(L)'
;MRRMLAALKILGMAVVLLAVPAFSEESGFVFSEWNPDAPALKTLIEYVEDVTDESSPNYIPEADRIATFDMDGTLCAELYPTYLEYYLLERRIFCDPTYTPDEEMLEFGRMLRDHALDKSFPDGMDVLHGEHAARAYAGMTLTEFADFVTNQLVRETDGFEGMTNANTFYLPMIEVVEYLQENGFKVYVVSGSDRFLCRTFIEGVLDIPYEQIIGMDVDIEATNEDGADGLKYVYTSEDNIVRTDRLLIKNLKMNKVKAIVKEIGRQPVLSFGNSSGDVSMHNYTIFNNRYKSAAFMLIADDEERDYGNTEKVRPLKEKWEESGYQVISMKDDFRTIYGDDVVKTGSFHWSEEFADPAESAEEPAA
;
A
#
# COMPACT_ATOMS: atom_id res chain seq x y z
N MET A 1 -20.41 22.82 12.34
CA MET A 1 -21.54 21.88 12.08
C MET A 1 -20.96 20.48 12.08
N ARG A 2 -21.43 19.61 12.97
CA ARG A 2 -20.88 18.25 13.15
C ARG A 2 -21.19 17.40 11.91
N ARG A 3 -20.17 16.83 11.27
CA ARG A 3 -20.31 15.85 10.19
C ARG A 3 -20.91 14.58 10.80
N MET A 4 -22.05 14.14 10.27
CA MET A 4 -22.62 12.84 10.58
C MET A 4 -21.85 11.79 9.78
N LEU A 5 -21.01 11.03 10.45
CA LEU A 5 -20.50 9.76 9.95
C LEU A 5 -21.64 8.75 9.96
N ALA A 6 -22.02 8.25 8.81
CA ALA A 6 -22.97 7.15 8.69
C ALA A 6 -22.25 5.86 9.13
N ALA A 7 -22.53 5.42 10.35
CA ALA A 7 -22.13 4.10 10.80
C ALA A 7 -22.94 3.04 10.03
N LEU A 8 -22.30 2.30 9.15
CA LEU A 8 -22.85 1.12 8.51
C LEU A 8 -22.97 0.03 9.59
N LYS A 9 -24.20 -0.28 9.98
CA LYS A 9 -24.47 -1.39 10.91
C LYS A 9 -24.28 -2.70 10.13
N ILE A 10 -23.20 -3.41 10.44
CA ILE A 10 -23.03 -4.82 10.05
C ILE A 10 -24.07 -5.64 10.80
N LEU A 11 -24.95 -6.28 10.06
CA LEU A 11 -25.97 -7.19 10.55
C LEU A 11 -25.28 -8.50 10.93
N GLY A 12 -25.27 -8.83 12.21
CA GLY A 12 -24.65 -10.05 12.73
C GLY A 12 -25.26 -11.30 12.14
N MET A 13 -24.47 -12.09 11.45
CA MET A 13 -24.77 -13.48 11.11
C MET A 13 -24.14 -14.38 12.16
N ALA A 14 -24.94 -15.29 12.70
CA ALA A 14 -24.51 -16.25 13.71
C ALA A 14 -23.51 -17.24 13.10
N VAL A 15 -22.24 -17.15 13.53
CA VAL A 15 -21.18 -18.09 13.16
C VAL A 15 -21.34 -19.36 13.99
N VAL A 16 -21.45 -20.47 13.32
CA VAL A 16 -21.32 -21.81 13.91
C VAL A 16 -19.84 -22.01 14.21
N LEU A 17 -19.49 -21.98 15.48
CA LEU A 17 -18.15 -22.27 15.99
C LEU A 17 -17.80 -23.74 15.70
N LEU A 18 -17.05 -23.99 14.64
CA LEU A 18 -16.21 -25.18 14.55
C LEU A 18 -14.92 -24.85 15.31
N ALA A 19 -14.64 -25.63 16.35
CA ALA A 19 -13.46 -25.47 17.18
C ALA A 19 -12.19 -25.67 16.35
N VAL A 20 -11.53 -24.57 15.98
CA VAL A 20 -10.15 -24.57 15.48
C VAL A 20 -9.24 -24.55 16.70
N PRO A 21 -8.19 -25.39 16.79
CA PRO A 21 -7.28 -25.35 17.92
C PRO A 21 -6.58 -24.00 17.99
N ALA A 22 -6.77 -23.29 19.08
CA ALA A 22 -6.15 -22.00 19.36
C ALA A 22 -4.62 -22.14 19.42
N PHE A 23 -3.94 -21.32 18.64
CA PHE A 23 -2.50 -21.09 18.80
C PHE A 23 -2.30 -20.00 19.86
N SER A 24 -1.39 -20.29 20.79
CA SER A 24 -0.95 -19.49 21.93
C SER A 24 -2.02 -19.06 22.93
N GLU A 25 -2.14 -19.80 24.02
CA GLU A 25 -2.96 -19.43 25.19
C GLU A 25 -2.40 -18.21 25.98
N GLU A 26 -1.25 -17.61 25.57
CA GLU A 26 -0.60 -16.55 26.34
C GLU A 26 -0.77 -15.13 25.76
N SER A 27 -0.95 -14.94 24.45
CA SER A 27 -1.13 -13.58 23.86
C SER A 27 -2.58 -13.11 23.82
N GLY A 28 -3.54 -14.02 23.86
CA GLY A 28 -4.96 -13.68 23.70
C GLY A 28 -5.37 -13.27 22.27
N PHE A 29 -4.41 -12.95 21.37
CA PHE A 29 -4.67 -12.59 19.99
C PHE A 29 -4.95 -13.82 19.12
N VAL A 30 -5.97 -13.74 18.26
CA VAL A 30 -6.39 -14.85 17.39
C VAL A 30 -6.17 -14.46 15.92
N PHE A 31 -5.27 -15.14 15.26
CA PHE A 31 -5.08 -15.04 13.83
C PHE A 31 -6.11 -15.91 13.12
N SER A 32 -7.21 -15.32 12.69
CA SER A 32 -8.32 -16.01 12.04
C SER A 32 -8.15 -16.16 10.54
N GLU A 33 -7.36 -15.30 9.93
CA GLU A 33 -7.18 -15.21 8.48
C GLU A 33 -5.90 -15.93 7.98
N TRP A 34 -5.10 -16.47 8.90
CA TRP A 34 -3.93 -17.28 8.62
C TRP A 34 -4.21 -18.78 8.72
N ASN A 35 -3.46 -19.57 7.97
CA ASN A 35 -3.39 -21.00 8.23
C ASN A 35 -2.64 -21.23 9.56
N PRO A 36 -3.18 -22.02 10.48
CA PRO A 36 -2.62 -22.16 11.83
C PRO A 36 -1.21 -22.82 11.83
N ASP A 37 -0.85 -23.49 10.74
CA ASP A 37 0.45 -24.14 10.58
C ASP A 37 1.45 -23.31 9.77
N ALA A 38 1.11 -22.08 9.36
CA ALA A 38 1.95 -21.19 8.59
C ALA A 38 3.31 -20.96 9.27
N PRO A 39 4.44 -21.32 8.63
CA PRO A 39 5.76 -21.19 9.23
C PRO A 39 6.14 -19.73 9.50
N ALA A 40 5.77 -18.83 8.58
CA ALA A 40 6.06 -17.41 8.72
C ALA A 40 5.34 -16.79 9.92
N LEU A 41 4.08 -17.17 10.15
CA LEU A 41 3.30 -16.72 11.30
C LEU A 41 3.91 -17.22 12.62
N LYS A 42 4.28 -18.49 12.69
CA LYS A 42 4.93 -19.06 13.88
C LYS A 42 6.24 -18.31 14.20
N THR A 43 7.04 -18.04 13.18
CA THR A 43 8.29 -17.28 13.34
C THR A 43 8.02 -15.86 13.84
N LEU A 44 6.96 -15.20 13.34
CA LEU A 44 6.57 -13.87 13.80
C LEU A 44 6.14 -13.86 15.27
N ILE A 45 5.27 -14.81 15.66
CA ILE A 45 4.81 -14.94 17.05
C ILE A 45 5.98 -15.19 17.98
N GLU A 46 6.83 -16.19 17.69
CA GLU A 46 8.03 -16.50 18.49
C GLU A 46 8.98 -15.31 18.60
N TYR A 47 9.11 -14.52 17.53
CA TYR A 47 9.91 -13.31 17.56
C TYR A 47 9.31 -12.26 18.50
N VAL A 48 8.01 -11.98 18.37
CA VAL A 48 7.31 -10.96 19.17
C VAL A 48 7.33 -11.35 20.65
N GLU A 49 7.01 -12.59 21.00
CA GLU A 49 7.05 -13.10 22.38
C GLU A 49 8.44 -12.94 22.98
N ASP A 50 9.50 -13.31 22.25
CA ASP A 50 10.88 -13.21 22.74
C ASP A 50 11.33 -11.76 22.99
N VAL A 51 10.95 -10.83 22.09
CA VAL A 51 11.42 -9.44 22.21
C VAL A 51 10.54 -8.57 23.13
N THR A 52 9.37 -9.07 23.53
CA THR A 52 8.46 -8.37 24.45
C THR A 52 8.57 -8.87 25.89
N ASP A 53 9.11 -10.05 26.11
CA ASP A 53 9.37 -10.60 27.44
C ASP A 53 10.53 -9.87 28.12
N GLU A 54 10.24 -9.14 29.21
CA GLU A 54 11.25 -8.41 29.98
C GLU A 54 12.35 -9.32 30.58
N SER A 55 12.09 -10.61 30.71
CA SER A 55 13.07 -11.59 31.19
C SER A 55 13.97 -12.15 30.08
N SER A 56 13.63 -11.94 28.81
CA SER A 56 14.41 -12.39 27.67
C SER A 56 15.69 -11.56 27.49
N PRO A 57 16.82 -12.20 27.13
CA PRO A 57 18.04 -11.49 26.73
C PRO A 57 17.86 -10.66 25.46
N ASN A 58 16.77 -10.91 24.70
CA ASN A 58 16.43 -10.21 23.47
C ASN A 58 15.38 -9.12 23.66
N TYR A 59 15.00 -8.83 24.92
CA TYR A 59 14.00 -7.80 25.22
C TYR A 59 14.30 -6.48 24.54
N ILE A 60 13.28 -5.92 23.88
CA ILE A 60 13.32 -4.62 23.23
C ILE A 60 12.38 -3.65 23.97
N PRO A 61 12.86 -2.52 24.50
CA PRO A 61 11.99 -1.52 25.08
C PRO A 61 10.94 -1.03 24.07
N GLU A 62 9.71 -0.82 24.50
CA GLU A 62 8.57 -0.41 23.64
C GLU A 62 8.91 0.78 22.74
N ALA A 63 9.65 1.76 23.24
CA ALA A 63 10.09 2.93 22.47
C ALA A 63 10.95 2.56 21.23
N ASP A 64 11.56 1.39 21.20
CA ASP A 64 12.42 0.89 20.12
C ASP A 64 11.76 -0.25 19.31
N ARG A 65 10.53 -0.67 19.65
CA ARG A 65 9.75 -1.63 18.88
C ARG A 65 9.13 -0.94 17.67
N ILE A 66 9.86 -0.93 16.56
CA ILE A 66 9.45 -0.28 15.32
C ILE A 66 9.35 -1.33 14.23
N ALA A 67 8.18 -1.42 13.60
CA ALA A 67 7.92 -2.22 12.42
C ALA A 67 7.64 -1.31 11.21
N THR A 68 8.22 -1.64 10.06
CA THR A 68 7.99 -0.93 8.79
C THR A 68 7.36 -1.86 7.78
N PHE A 69 6.35 -1.37 7.08
CA PHE A 69 5.63 -2.10 6.04
C PHE A 69 5.70 -1.33 4.73
N ASP A 70 5.96 -2.03 3.64
CA ASP A 70 5.52 -1.55 2.33
C ASP A 70 3.99 -1.62 2.25
N MET A 71 3.37 -0.95 1.28
CA MET A 71 1.92 -0.93 1.12
C MET A 71 1.48 -1.88 0.00
N ASP A 72 1.81 -1.54 -1.24
CA ASP A 72 1.36 -2.25 -2.43
C ASP A 72 2.01 -3.64 -2.52
N GLY A 73 1.20 -4.69 -2.57
CA GLY A 73 1.66 -6.08 -2.55
C GLY A 73 2.12 -6.61 -1.19
N THR A 74 2.03 -5.79 -0.13
CA THR A 74 2.37 -6.15 1.25
C THR A 74 1.19 -6.03 2.20
N LEU A 75 0.53 -4.90 2.20
CA LEU A 75 -0.70 -4.65 2.98
C LEU A 75 -1.95 -4.75 2.11
N CYS A 76 -1.84 -4.43 0.83
CA CYS A 76 -2.95 -4.42 -0.12
C CYS A 76 -2.53 -4.97 -1.49
N ALA A 77 -3.51 -5.25 -2.33
CA ALA A 77 -3.31 -5.78 -3.68
C ALA A 77 -2.52 -4.83 -4.58
N GLU A 78 -1.63 -5.41 -5.39
CA GLU A 78 -0.93 -4.70 -6.46
C GLU A 78 -1.06 -5.39 -7.82
N LEU A 79 -1.65 -6.60 -7.82
CA LEU A 79 -1.52 -7.49 -8.97
C LEU A 79 -2.48 -7.15 -10.08
N TYR A 80 -3.69 -6.69 -9.75
CA TYR A 80 -4.66 -6.44 -10.77
C TYR A 80 -5.65 -5.29 -10.44
N PRO A 81 -6.03 -4.54 -11.46
CA PRO A 81 -5.47 -4.53 -12.82
C PRO A 81 -4.04 -4.02 -12.83
N THR A 82 -3.71 -3.13 -11.91
CA THR A 82 -2.41 -2.51 -11.71
C THR A 82 -2.34 -1.88 -10.31
N TYR A 83 -1.28 -1.17 -10.00
CA TYR A 83 -1.21 -0.38 -8.77
C TYR A 83 -2.36 0.61 -8.68
N LEU A 84 -2.92 0.80 -7.49
CA LEU A 84 -3.98 1.78 -7.26
C LEU A 84 -3.59 3.18 -7.77
N GLU A 85 -2.35 3.61 -7.55
CA GLU A 85 -1.88 4.94 -8.00
C GLU A 85 -1.89 5.07 -9.54
N TYR A 86 -1.68 3.97 -10.29
CA TYR A 86 -1.73 3.96 -11.76
C TYR A 86 -3.17 4.05 -12.24
N TYR A 87 -4.04 3.24 -11.66
CA TYR A 87 -5.48 3.30 -11.93
C TYR A 87 -6.06 4.70 -11.66
N LEU A 88 -5.69 5.33 -10.55
CA LEU A 88 -6.14 6.69 -10.21
C LEU A 88 -5.66 7.72 -11.24
N LEU A 89 -4.44 7.57 -11.76
CA LEU A 89 -3.94 8.46 -12.79
C LEU A 89 -4.70 8.28 -14.12
N GLU A 90 -4.98 7.04 -14.53
CA GLU A 90 -5.83 6.76 -15.69
C GLU A 90 -7.23 7.37 -15.50
N ARG A 91 -7.83 7.22 -14.33
CA ARG A 91 -9.13 7.85 -13.99
C ARG A 91 -9.07 9.38 -14.08
N ARG A 92 -7.97 9.99 -13.64
CA ARG A 92 -7.77 11.44 -13.77
C ARG A 92 -7.67 11.88 -15.22
N ILE A 93 -6.91 11.13 -16.03
CA ILE A 93 -6.66 11.45 -17.44
C ILE A 93 -7.91 11.30 -18.30
N PHE A 94 -8.61 10.17 -18.18
CA PHE A 94 -9.68 9.79 -19.11
C PHE A 94 -11.10 10.05 -18.61
N CYS A 95 -11.30 10.18 -17.30
CA CYS A 95 -12.64 10.19 -16.72
C CYS A 95 -12.97 11.41 -15.86
N ASP A 96 -11.98 12.23 -15.51
CA ASP A 96 -12.24 13.40 -14.66
C ASP A 96 -12.56 14.63 -15.52
N PRO A 97 -13.81 15.12 -15.50
CA PRO A 97 -14.22 16.26 -16.32
C PRO A 97 -13.60 17.59 -15.86
N THR A 98 -12.93 17.63 -14.72
CA THR A 98 -12.25 18.82 -14.18
C THR A 98 -10.79 18.92 -14.65
N TYR A 99 -10.29 17.91 -15.35
CA TYR A 99 -8.93 17.86 -15.87
C TYR A 99 -8.94 17.86 -17.40
N THR A 100 -8.03 18.62 -17.98
CA THR A 100 -7.80 18.62 -19.43
C THR A 100 -6.35 18.20 -19.68
N PRO A 101 -6.10 16.93 -20.01
CA PRO A 101 -4.76 16.43 -20.29
C PRO A 101 -4.22 17.01 -21.60
N ASP A 102 -2.91 17.27 -21.66
CA ASP A 102 -2.22 17.51 -22.91
C ASP A 102 -1.91 16.19 -23.64
N GLU A 103 -1.39 16.27 -24.87
CA GLU A 103 -1.14 15.08 -25.70
C GLU A 103 -0.09 14.15 -25.05
N GLU A 104 0.95 14.68 -24.40
CA GLU A 104 1.94 13.88 -23.67
C GLU A 104 1.29 13.08 -22.55
N MET A 105 0.37 13.69 -21.80
CA MET A 105 -0.36 13.04 -20.72
C MET A 105 -1.31 11.95 -21.25
N LEU A 106 -1.98 12.22 -22.40
CA LEU A 106 -2.82 11.21 -23.05
C LEU A 106 -2.00 10.02 -23.54
N GLU A 107 -0.85 10.25 -24.18
CA GLU A 107 0.06 9.18 -24.61
C GLU A 107 0.55 8.35 -23.41
N PHE A 108 0.86 9.01 -22.29
CA PHE A 108 1.25 8.33 -21.07
C PHE A 108 0.11 7.47 -20.50
N GLY A 109 -1.11 8.00 -20.46
CA GLY A 109 -2.29 7.26 -20.01
C GLY A 109 -2.57 6.02 -20.88
N ARG A 110 -2.46 6.15 -22.21
CA ARG A 110 -2.58 5.00 -23.13
C ARG A 110 -1.53 3.93 -22.83
N MET A 111 -0.27 4.34 -22.61
CA MET A 111 0.82 3.44 -22.25
C MET A 111 0.56 2.73 -20.93
N LEU A 112 0.05 3.42 -19.90
CA LEU A 112 -0.38 2.79 -18.63
C LEU A 112 -1.41 1.70 -18.89
N ARG A 113 -2.48 2.03 -19.62
CA ARG A 113 -3.57 1.12 -19.96
C ARG A 113 -3.07 -0.12 -20.71
N ASP A 114 -2.24 0.07 -21.73
CA ASP A 114 -1.79 -0.99 -22.62
C ASP A 114 -0.86 -1.99 -21.91
N HIS A 115 -0.12 -1.55 -20.88
CA HIS A 115 0.82 -2.38 -20.12
C HIS A 115 0.31 -2.84 -18.73
N ALA A 116 -0.92 -2.48 -18.36
CA ALA A 116 -1.44 -2.76 -17.02
C ALA A 116 -1.53 -4.26 -16.73
N LEU A 117 -2.04 -5.07 -17.67
CA LEU A 117 -2.32 -6.49 -17.46
C LEU A 117 -1.05 -7.34 -17.31
N ASP A 118 -0.07 -7.14 -18.17
CA ASP A 118 1.17 -7.93 -18.18
C ASP A 118 2.30 -7.26 -17.38
N LYS A 119 2.06 -6.02 -16.94
CA LYS A 119 3.04 -5.20 -16.21
C LYS A 119 4.37 -5.06 -16.95
N SER A 120 4.33 -5.03 -18.28
CA SER A 120 5.50 -4.90 -19.17
C SER A 120 5.96 -3.45 -19.33
N PHE A 121 5.95 -2.70 -18.24
CA PHE A 121 6.34 -1.30 -18.24
C PHE A 121 7.82 -1.10 -18.58
N PRO A 122 8.16 0.01 -19.26
CA PRO A 122 9.56 0.34 -19.58
C PRO A 122 10.40 0.62 -18.32
N ASP A 123 11.70 0.49 -18.45
CA ASP A 123 12.63 0.84 -17.38
C ASP A 123 12.45 2.30 -16.94
N GLY A 124 12.47 2.53 -15.63
CA GLY A 124 12.29 3.88 -15.07
C GLY A 124 10.84 4.31 -14.91
N MET A 125 9.89 3.40 -15.18
CA MET A 125 8.45 3.66 -15.06
C MET A 125 8.06 4.24 -13.71
N ASP A 126 8.68 3.79 -12.62
CA ASP A 126 8.39 4.28 -11.27
C ASP A 126 8.54 5.81 -11.15
N VAL A 127 9.63 6.36 -11.71
CA VAL A 127 9.89 7.81 -11.69
C VAL A 127 8.99 8.51 -12.69
N LEU A 128 8.87 7.96 -13.89
CA LEU A 128 8.05 8.53 -14.96
C LEU A 128 6.58 8.68 -14.54
N HIS A 129 6.04 7.63 -13.89
CA HIS A 129 4.70 7.70 -13.29
C HIS A 129 4.61 8.81 -12.24
N GLY A 130 5.56 8.89 -11.31
CA GLY A 130 5.56 9.92 -10.26
C GLY A 130 5.58 11.35 -10.80
N GLU A 131 6.33 11.60 -11.88
CA GLU A 131 6.38 12.91 -12.57
C GLU A 131 5.04 13.24 -13.25
N HIS A 132 4.42 12.28 -13.93
CA HIS A 132 3.11 12.49 -14.57
C HIS A 132 1.99 12.65 -13.52
N ALA A 133 2.02 11.89 -12.43
CA ALA A 133 1.08 12.03 -11.33
C ALA A 133 1.20 13.40 -10.65
N ALA A 134 2.42 13.89 -10.41
CA ALA A 134 2.62 15.25 -9.87
C ALA A 134 1.98 16.30 -10.78
N ARG A 135 2.19 16.22 -12.11
CA ARG A 135 1.59 17.13 -13.11
C ARG A 135 0.05 17.03 -13.16
N ALA A 136 -0.49 15.81 -13.17
CA ALA A 136 -1.93 15.58 -13.30
C ALA A 136 -2.75 16.09 -12.11
N TYR A 137 -2.16 16.10 -10.94
CA TYR A 137 -2.80 16.55 -9.70
C TYR A 137 -2.31 17.94 -9.22
N ALA A 138 -1.49 18.63 -10.02
CA ALA A 138 -1.01 19.97 -9.69
C ALA A 138 -2.18 20.96 -9.53
N GLY A 139 -2.08 21.84 -8.55
CA GLY A 139 -3.09 22.83 -8.21
C GLY A 139 -4.24 22.31 -7.34
N MET A 140 -4.38 20.99 -7.16
CA MET A 140 -5.34 20.45 -6.21
C MET A 140 -4.88 20.74 -4.77
N THR A 141 -5.81 21.18 -3.93
CA THR A 141 -5.59 21.18 -2.48
C THR A 141 -5.48 19.73 -1.99
N LEU A 142 -4.86 19.53 -0.82
CA LEU A 142 -4.77 18.20 -0.22
C LEU A 142 -6.16 17.59 0.05
N THR A 143 -7.16 18.44 0.35
CA THR A 143 -8.54 17.98 0.53
C THR A 143 -9.18 17.55 -0.79
N GLU A 144 -9.03 18.31 -1.86
CA GLU A 144 -9.56 17.94 -3.18
C GLU A 144 -8.93 16.65 -3.69
N PHE A 145 -7.61 16.47 -3.48
CA PHE A 145 -6.94 15.22 -3.82
C PHE A 145 -7.48 14.03 -3.01
N ALA A 146 -7.65 14.19 -1.68
CA ALA A 146 -8.22 13.14 -0.84
C ALA A 146 -9.67 12.81 -1.23
N ASP A 147 -10.49 13.82 -1.56
CA ASP A 147 -11.86 13.62 -2.05
C ASP A 147 -11.87 12.88 -3.40
N PHE A 148 -10.95 13.22 -4.33
CA PHE A 148 -10.78 12.50 -5.59
C PHE A 148 -10.46 11.03 -5.34
N VAL A 149 -9.46 10.73 -4.51
CA VAL A 149 -9.08 9.35 -4.15
C VAL A 149 -10.27 8.60 -3.54
N THR A 150 -10.92 9.18 -2.54
CA THR A 150 -12.07 8.57 -1.84
C THR A 150 -13.21 8.22 -2.80
N ASN A 151 -13.48 9.07 -3.79
CA ASN A 151 -14.49 8.80 -4.81
C ASN A 151 -14.15 7.61 -5.72
N GLN A 152 -12.86 7.26 -5.85
CA GLN A 152 -12.45 6.07 -6.61
C GLN A 152 -12.39 4.82 -5.72
N LEU A 153 -12.18 4.98 -4.40
CA LEU A 153 -12.12 3.85 -3.47
C LEU A 153 -13.46 3.12 -3.32
N VAL A 154 -14.58 3.81 -3.50
CA VAL A 154 -15.93 3.19 -3.41
C VAL A 154 -16.33 2.40 -4.67
N ARG A 155 -15.54 2.45 -5.73
CA ARG A 155 -15.80 1.71 -6.97
C ARG A 155 -15.45 0.24 -6.79
N GLU A 156 -16.18 -0.63 -7.52
CA GLU A 156 -15.86 -2.05 -7.59
C GLU A 156 -14.45 -2.25 -8.16
N THR A 157 -13.71 -3.18 -7.58
CA THR A 157 -12.39 -3.57 -8.07
C THR A 157 -12.55 -4.50 -9.25
N ASP A 158 -12.00 -4.10 -10.40
CA ASP A 158 -12.06 -4.92 -11.59
C ASP A 158 -11.29 -6.25 -11.42
N GLY A 159 -11.79 -7.31 -12.01
CA GLY A 159 -11.25 -8.66 -11.85
C GLY A 159 -11.75 -9.44 -10.63
N PHE A 160 -12.59 -8.83 -9.78
CA PHE A 160 -13.18 -9.45 -8.61
C PHE A 160 -14.69 -9.14 -8.50
N GLU A 161 -15.43 -10.05 -7.88
CA GLU A 161 -16.79 -9.81 -7.38
C GLU A 161 -16.75 -9.67 -5.86
N GLY A 162 -17.57 -8.78 -5.31
CA GLY A 162 -17.69 -8.56 -3.86
C GLY A 162 -16.59 -7.69 -3.26
N MET A 163 -15.77 -7.02 -4.07
CA MET A 163 -14.66 -6.19 -3.61
C MET A 163 -14.71 -4.79 -4.23
N THR A 164 -14.46 -3.76 -3.41
CA THR A 164 -14.21 -2.39 -3.87
C THR A 164 -12.73 -2.06 -3.73
N ASN A 165 -12.28 -0.99 -4.39
CA ASN A 165 -10.89 -0.54 -4.27
C ASN A 165 -10.49 -0.25 -2.81
N ALA A 166 -11.44 0.14 -1.95
CA ALA A 166 -11.20 0.34 -0.52
C ALA A 166 -10.91 -0.97 0.23
N ASN A 167 -11.39 -2.12 -0.27
CA ASN A 167 -11.33 -3.41 0.42
C ASN A 167 -10.25 -4.34 -0.14
N THR A 168 -9.26 -3.78 -0.84
CA THR A 168 -8.16 -4.56 -1.43
C THR A 168 -7.05 -4.90 -0.45
N PHE A 169 -7.25 -4.68 0.84
CA PHE A 169 -6.28 -5.06 1.87
C PHE A 169 -6.25 -6.57 2.12
N TYR A 170 -5.06 -7.09 2.34
CA TYR A 170 -4.86 -8.48 2.74
C TYR A 170 -5.25 -8.66 4.19
N LEU A 171 -6.38 -9.34 4.46
CA LEU A 171 -6.89 -9.53 5.81
C LEU A 171 -5.86 -10.14 6.77
N PRO A 172 -5.05 -11.15 6.36
CA PRO A 172 -4.00 -11.67 7.23
C PRO A 172 -2.96 -10.62 7.63
N MET A 173 -2.67 -9.67 6.76
CA MET A 173 -1.68 -8.61 7.06
C MET A 173 -2.26 -7.50 7.94
N ILE A 174 -3.59 -7.28 7.91
CA ILE A 174 -4.27 -6.43 8.90
C ILE A 174 -4.07 -7.04 10.30
N GLU A 175 -4.31 -8.35 10.47
CA GLU A 175 -4.09 -9.05 11.73
C GLU A 175 -2.64 -8.94 12.23
N VAL A 176 -1.66 -8.96 11.32
CA VAL A 176 -0.24 -8.73 11.69
C VAL A 176 -0.03 -7.32 12.25
N VAL A 177 -0.61 -6.30 11.61
CA VAL A 177 -0.50 -4.91 12.09
C VAL A 177 -1.13 -4.78 13.48
N GLU A 178 -2.36 -5.28 13.66
CA GLU A 178 -3.07 -5.24 14.93
C GLU A 178 -2.30 -5.98 16.03
N TYR A 179 -1.81 -7.20 15.75
CA TYR A 179 -1.01 -7.98 16.68
C TYR A 179 0.25 -7.25 17.13
N LEU A 180 0.97 -6.62 16.20
CA LEU A 180 2.16 -5.85 16.53
C LEU A 180 1.83 -4.63 17.39
N GLN A 181 0.73 -3.92 17.09
CA GLN A 181 0.27 -2.78 17.88
C GLN A 181 -0.13 -3.20 19.30
N GLU A 182 -0.87 -4.30 19.47
CA GLU A 182 -1.21 -4.86 20.78
C GLU A 182 0.03 -5.24 21.62
N ASN A 183 1.14 -5.58 20.94
CA ASN A 183 2.42 -5.89 21.58
C ASN A 183 3.36 -4.68 21.69
N GLY A 184 2.84 -3.46 21.57
CA GLY A 184 3.57 -2.21 21.79
C GLY A 184 4.52 -1.83 20.65
N PHE A 185 4.35 -2.36 19.44
CA PHE A 185 5.09 -1.92 18.28
C PHE A 185 4.47 -0.66 17.69
N LYS A 186 5.32 0.27 17.27
CA LYS A 186 4.91 1.37 16.37
C LYS A 186 5.04 0.90 14.94
N VAL A 187 3.92 0.87 14.25
CA VAL A 187 3.85 0.45 12.85
C VAL A 187 3.94 1.66 11.94
N TYR A 188 4.87 1.63 11.00
CA TYR A 188 5.05 2.63 9.96
C TYR A 188 4.82 2.03 8.60
N VAL A 189 4.09 2.73 7.74
CA VAL A 189 4.02 2.43 6.32
C VAL A 189 5.12 3.21 5.61
N VAL A 190 5.89 2.54 4.75
CA VAL A 190 7.00 3.11 3.98
C VAL A 190 6.82 2.70 2.52
N SER A 191 5.93 3.40 1.82
CA SER A 191 5.47 3.06 0.46
C SER A 191 6.23 3.80 -0.64
N GLY A 192 6.27 3.19 -1.83
CA GLY A 192 6.65 3.84 -3.08
C GLY A 192 5.55 4.70 -3.69
N SER A 193 4.30 4.53 -3.25
CA SER A 193 3.14 5.28 -3.71
C SER A 193 3.03 6.66 -3.02
N ASP A 194 2.24 7.55 -3.61
CA ASP A 194 2.05 8.92 -3.12
C ASP A 194 1.61 8.94 -1.64
N ARG A 195 2.28 9.76 -0.83
CA ARG A 195 2.04 9.87 0.62
C ARG A 195 0.59 10.22 0.96
N PHE A 196 -0.01 11.15 0.23
CA PHE A 196 -1.37 11.60 0.48
C PHE A 196 -2.40 10.57 0.01
N LEU A 197 -2.10 9.83 -1.06
CA LEU A 197 -2.85 8.65 -1.45
C LEU A 197 -2.81 7.60 -0.34
N CYS A 198 -1.62 7.21 0.12
CA CYS A 198 -1.47 6.20 1.18
C CYS A 198 -2.26 6.57 2.45
N ARG A 199 -2.21 7.84 2.88
CA ARG A 199 -2.96 8.33 4.03
C ARG A 199 -4.47 8.20 3.85
N THR A 200 -4.98 8.60 2.69
CA THR A 200 -6.41 8.51 2.38
C THR A 200 -6.87 7.06 2.26
N PHE A 201 -6.05 6.20 1.65
CA PHE A 201 -6.38 4.79 1.40
C PHE A 201 -6.38 3.96 2.70
N ILE A 202 -5.44 4.22 3.61
CA ILE A 202 -5.31 3.49 4.88
C ILE A 202 -6.35 3.96 5.90
N GLU A 203 -6.83 5.20 5.77
CA GLU A 203 -7.77 5.79 6.73
C GLU A 203 -9.05 4.94 6.88
N GLY A 204 -9.34 4.53 8.09
CA GLY A 204 -10.52 3.72 8.42
C GLY A 204 -10.37 2.22 8.18
N VAL A 205 -9.21 1.76 7.68
CA VAL A 205 -8.87 0.33 7.53
C VAL A 205 -7.86 -0.10 8.59
N LEU A 206 -6.76 0.64 8.72
CA LEU A 206 -5.71 0.39 9.71
C LEU A 206 -5.62 1.56 10.69
N ASP A 207 -5.45 1.26 11.97
CA ASP A 207 -5.22 2.29 13.00
C ASP A 207 -3.75 2.74 13.00
N ILE A 208 -3.34 3.37 11.89
CA ILE A 208 -2.00 3.93 11.70
C ILE A 208 -2.12 5.44 11.56
N PRO A 209 -1.53 6.24 12.49
CA PRO A 209 -1.54 7.69 12.41
C PRO A 209 -0.87 8.23 11.14
N TYR A 210 -1.35 9.34 10.62
CA TYR A 210 -0.82 9.95 9.37
C TYR A 210 0.68 10.24 9.42
N GLU A 211 1.22 10.59 10.57
CA GLU A 211 2.66 10.80 10.76
C GLU A 211 3.49 9.52 10.69
N GLN A 212 2.85 8.35 10.74
CA GLN A 212 3.50 7.05 10.56
C GLN A 212 3.36 6.53 9.11
N ILE A 213 2.80 7.32 8.19
CA ILE A 213 2.64 6.97 6.79
C ILE A 213 3.60 7.81 5.94
N ILE A 214 4.62 7.16 5.41
CA ILE A 214 5.69 7.70 4.59
C ILE A 214 5.51 7.18 3.17
N GLY A 215 5.52 8.06 2.18
CA GLY A 215 5.34 7.70 0.78
C GLY A 215 6.31 8.41 -0.16
N MET A 216 6.03 8.32 -1.45
CA MET A 216 6.55 9.20 -2.46
C MET A 216 6.12 10.63 -2.14
N ASP A 217 7.00 11.60 -2.29
CA ASP A 217 6.70 12.99 -2.06
C ASP A 217 6.66 13.80 -3.35
N VAL A 218 5.60 14.56 -3.48
CA VAL A 218 5.50 15.68 -4.42
C VAL A 218 5.66 16.98 -3.65
N ASP A 219 6.08 18.02 -4.33
CA ASP A 219 6.20 19.33 -3.73
C ASP A 219 4.82 19.94 -3.49
N ILE A 220 4.74 20.76 -2.47
CA ILE A 220 3.53 21.46 -2.06
C ILE A 220 3.85 22.94 -1.80
N GLU A 221 2.89 23.82 -2.06
CA GLU A 221 3.02 25.24 -1.80
C GLU A 221 1.74 25.83 -1.23
N ALA A 222 1.81 27.05 -0.72
CA ALA A 222 0.62 27.81 -0.36
C ALA A 222 -0.04 28.38 -1.61
N THR A 223 -1.37 28.46 -1.65
CA THR A 223 -2.15 28.93 -2.83
C THR A 223 -1.71 30.28 -3.37
N ASN A 224 -1.21 31.18 -2.51
CA ASN A 224 -0.78 32.51 -2.87
C ASN A 224 0.75 32.67 -2.86
N GLU A 225 1.52 31.57 -2.75
CA GLU A 225 2.98 31.57 -2.76
C GLU A 225 3.54 31.87 -4.15
N ASP A 226 2.80 31.50 -5.21
CA ASP A 226 3.09 31.77 -6.63
C ASP A 226 4.54 31.40 -7.03
N GLY A 227 5.02 30.24 -6.56
CA GLY A 227 6.35 29.73 -6.80
C GLY A 227 7.48 30.52 -6.11
N ALA A 228 7.16 31.36 -5.15
CA ALA A 228 8.17 32.08 -4.35
C ALA A 228 8.97 31.09 -3.50
N ASP A 229 10.19 31.46 -3.15
CA ASP A 229 10.97 30.73 -2.15
C ASP A 229 10.27 30.76 -0.79
N GLY A 230 9.98 29.61 -0.20
CA GLY A 230 9.32 29.50 1.10
C GLY A 230 10.00 30.30 2.23
N LEU A 231 11.29 30.67 2.08
CA LEU A 231 11.96 31.58 3.00
C LEU A 231 11.46 33.03 2.88
N LYS A 232 10.71 33.36 1.84
CA LYS A 232 10.21 34.70 1.53
C LYS A 232 8.69 34.81 1.64
N TYR A 233 8.01 33.69 1.85
CA TYR A 233 6.56 33.64 1.98
C TYR A 233 6.15 33.34 3.42
N VAL A 234 5.05 33.94 3.85
CA VAL A 234 4.44 33.69 5.17
C VAL A 234 3.00 33.24 4.95
N TYR A 235 2.69 32.03 5.37
CA TYR A 235 1.35 31.45 5.27
C TYR A 235 0.30 32.32 5.97
N THR A 236 -0.81 32.57 5.31
CA THR A 236 -1.89 33.44 5.77
C THR A 236 -3.21 32.69 5.92
N SER A 237 -4.23 33.34 6.50
CA SER A 237 -5.58 32.75 6.62
C SER A 237 -6.33 32.59 5.29
N GLU A 238 -5.81 33.14 4.21
CA GLU A 238 -6.37 33.06 2.86
C GLU A 238 -5.74 31.92 2.03
N ASP A 239 -4.72 31.25 2.60
CA ASP A 239 -4.01 30.17 1.93
C ASP A 239 -4.63 28.80 2.23
N ASN A 240 -4.49 27.92 1.24
CA ASN A 240 -4.55 26.49 1.39
C ASN A 240 -3.22 25.89 0.93
N ILE A 241 -2.94 24.64 1.30
CA ILE A 241 -1.82 23.91 0.74
C ILE A 241 -2.29 23.20 -0.52
N VAL A 242 -1.58 23.43 -1.61
CA VAL A 242 -1.81 22.80 -2.93
C VAL A 242 -0.61 21.97 -3.35
N ARG A 243 -0.87 20.97 -4.18
CA ARG A 243 0.16 20.14 -4.82
C ARG A 243 0.76 20.92 -5.99
N THR A 244 2.07 20.80 -6.18
CA THR A 244 2.74 21.33 -7.38
C THR A 244 2.93 20.20 -8.41
N ASP A 245 3.48 20.54 -9.58
CA ASP A 245 3.80 19.60 -10.65
C ASP A 245 5.17 18.89 -10.45
N ARG A 246 5.82 19.08 -9.30
CA ARG A 246 7.18 18.63 -9.05
C ARG A 246 7.27 17.40 -8.15
N LEU A 247 7.75 16.30 -8.71
CA LEU A 247 8.17 15.14 -7.93
C LEU A 247 9.42 15.46 -7.12
N LEU A 248 9.38 15.27 -5.81
CA LEU A 248 10.54 15.44 -4.93
C LEU A 248 11.35 14.16 -4.79
N ILE A 249 10.68 13.05 -4.56
CA ILE A 249 11.34 11.76 -4.37
C ILE A 249 10.37 10.60 -4.65
N LYS A 250 10.80 9.64 -5.47
CA LYS A 250 10.18 8.30 -5.53
C LYS A 250 10.78 7.45 -4.40
N ASN A 251 9.93 7.03 -3.46
CA ASN A 251 10.37 6.41 -2.21
C ASN A 251 10.57 4.89 -2.34
N LEU A 252 11.53 4.48 -3.17
CA LEU A 252 11.90 3.09 -3.43
C LEU A 252 13.36 2.82 -3.07
N LYS A 253 13.68 1.55 -2.81
CA LYS A 253 15.05 1.08 -2.56
C LYS A 253 15.74 1.88 -1.44
N MET A 254 16.92 2.45 -1.70
CA MET A 254 17.66 3.23 -0.71
C MET A 254 16.93 4.50 -0.25
N ASN A 255 15.97 5.01 -1.03
CA ASN A 255 15.18 6.15 -0.61
C ASN A 255 14.25 5.81 0.55
N LYS A 256 13.70 4.57 0.63
CA LYS A 256 12.98 4.09 1.81
C LYS A 256 13.85 4.19 3.08
N VAL A 257 15.10 3.76 3.01
CA VAL A 257 16.04 3.87 4.15
C VAL A 257 16.30 5.33 4.52
N LYS A 258 16.49 6.20 3.54
CA LYS A 258 16.69 7.64 3.82
C LYS A 258 15.47 8.27 4.49
N ALA A 259 14.26 7.89 4.08
CA ALA A 259 13.02 8.33 4.68
C ALA A 259 12.90 7.84 6.14
N ILE A 260 13.13 6.55 6.40
CA ILE A 260 13.15 5.96 7.74
C ILE A 260 14.13 6.74 8.66
N VAL A 261 15.35 6.98 8.20
CA VAL A 261 16.36 7.70 8.99
C VAL A 261 15.92 9.13 9.30
N LYS A 262 15.29 9.82 8.36
CA LYS A 262 14.90 11.23 8.52
C LYS A 262 13.62 11.41 9.33
N GLU A 263 12.61 10.56 9.09
CA GLU A 263 11.27 10.75 9.63
C GLU A 263 11.03 9.94 10.91
N ILE A 264 11.55 8.71 10.98
CA ILE A 264 11.44 7.86 12.18
C ILE A 264 12.61 8.10 13.14
N GLY A 265 13.82 8.31 12.61
CA GLY A 265 15.03 8.56 13.42
C GLY A 265 15.54 7.36 14.21
N ARG A 266 14.98 6.18 13.99
CA ARG A 266 15.36 4.91 14.62
C ARG A 266 15.40 3.80 13.59
N GLN A 267 16.29 2.83 13.78
CA GLN A 267 16.35 1.63 12.97
C GLN A 267 15.19 0.69 13.34
N PRO A 268 14.36 0.25 12.37
CA PRO A 268 13.30 -0.73 12.63
C PRO A 268 13.87 -2.07 13.09
N VAL A 269 13.08 -2.82 13.83
CA VAL A 269 13.43 -4.19 14.25
C VAL A 269 12.63 -5.24 13.47
N LEU A 270 11.54 -4.82 12.82
CA LEU A 270 10.78 -5.61 11.87
C LEU A 270 10.57 -4.84 10.57
N SER A 271 10.58 -5.56 9.45
CA SER A 271 10.18 -5.00 8.15
C SER A 271 9.46 -6.02 7.29
N PHE A 272 8.43 -5.55 6.59
CA PHE A 272 7.59 -6.33 5.69
C PHE A 272 7.57 -5.68 4.31
N GLY A 273 7.67 -6.48 3.25
CA GLY A 273 7.67 -6.03 1.87
C GLY A 273 7.40 -7.19 0.92
N ASN A 274 7.40 -6.93 -0.39
CA ASN A 274 7.09 -7.95 -1.40
C ASN A 274 8.04 -7.93 -2.60
N SER A 275 8.83 -6.89 -2.76
CA SER A 275 9.57 -6.65 -3.99
C SER A 275 11.03 -6.29 -3.79
N SER A 276 11.76 -6.18 -4.92
CA SER A 276 13.14 -5.67 -4.90
C SER A 276 13.23 -4.19 -4.45
N GLY A 277 12.10 -3.47 -4.47
CA GLY A 277 11.99 -2.11 -3.93
C GLY A 277 12.24 -2.03 -2.43
N ASP A 278 12.01 -3.15 -1.70
CA ASP A 278 12.05 -3.23 -0.24
C ASP A 278 13.37 -3.78 0.31
N VAL A 279 14.19 -4.40 -0.55
CA VAL A 279 15.46 -5.03 -0.14
C VAL A 279 16.34 -4.10 0.70
N SER A 280 16.42 -2.81 0.34
CA SER A 280 17.21 -1.87 1.13
C SER A 280 16.62 -1.62 2.51
N MET A 281 15.30 -1.57 2.65
CA MET A 281 14.59 -1.45 3.91
C MET A 281 14.83 -2.69 4.79
N HIS A 282 14.70 -3.89 4.21
CA HIS A 282 14.97 -5.15 4.90
C HIS A 282 16.43 -5.25 5.37
N ASN A 283 17.36 -4.97 4.47
CA ASN A 283 18.79 -4.97 4.82
C ASN A 283 19.11 -3.96 5.93
N TYR A 284 18.51 -2.77 5.85
CA TYR A 284 18.67 -1.78 6.93
C TYR A 284 18.09 -2.27 8.25
N THR A 285 16.98 -3.00 8.22
CA THR A 285 16.37 -3.58 9.41
C THR A 285 17.25 -4.66 10.04
N ILE A 286 17.82 -5.59 9.25
CA ILE A 286 18.51 -6.77 9.81
C ILE A 286 20.02 -6.59 9.97
N PHE A 287 20.66 -5.72 9.18
CA PHE A 287 22.12 -5.58 9.26
C PHE A 287 22.53 -4.53 10.29
N ASN A 288 23.53 -4.89 11.09
CA ASN A 288 24.11 -4.02 12.12
C ASN A 288 23.07 -3.44 13.10
N ASN A 289 21.95 -4.13 13.29
CA ASN A 289 20.96 -3.75 14.28
C ASN A 289 21.48 -4.13 15.70
N ARG A 290 21.24 -3.25 16.64
CA ARG A 290 21.59 -3.51 18.05
C ARG A 290 20.66 -4.50 18.73
N TYR A 291 19.49 -4.72 18.15
CA TYR A 291 18.48 -5.63 18.65
C TYR A 291 18.30 -6.83 17.72
N LYS A 292 17.72 -7.92 18.25
CA LYS A 292 17.18 -8.99 17.43
C LYS A 292 16.19 -8.39 16.43
N SER A 293 16.33 -8.71 15.16
CA SER A 293 15.50 -8.14 14.09
C SER A 293 15.17 -9.18 13.02
N ALA A 294 14.09 -8.97 12.29
CA ALA A 294 13.66 -9.84 11.22
C ALA A 294 13.05 -9.06 10.05
N ALA A 295 13.13 -9.65 8.87
CA ALA A 295 12.52 -9.13 7.66
C ALA A 295 11.65 -10.21 7.01
N PHE A 296 10.46 -9.82 6.53
CA PHE A 296 9.47 -10.70 5.92
C PHE A 296 9.17 -10.24 4.49
N MET A 297 9.25 -11.18 3.55
CA MET A 297 8.89 -10.98 2.14
C MET A 297 7.64 -11.77 1.81
N LEU A 298 6.58 -11.06 1.45
CA LEU A 298 5.35 -11.65 0.93
C LEU A 298 5.54 -11.98 -0.55
N ILE A 299 5.11 -13.17 -0.96
CA ILE A 299 5.12 -13.60 -2.36
C ILE A 299 3.69 -13.83 -2.85
N ALA A 300 3.38 -13.25 -4.01
CA ALA A 300 2.10 -13.39 -4.68
C ALA A 300 2.09 -14.69 -5.52
N ASP A 301 1.93 -15.83 -4.86
CA ASP A 301 1.95 -17.17 -5.45
C ASP A 301 0.58 -17.85 -5.52
N ASP A 302 -0.50 -17.12 -5.19
CA ASP A 302 -1.86 -17.64 -5.30
C ASP A 302 -2.49 -17.24 -6.65
N GLU A 303 -2.66 -18.23 -7.50
CA GLU A 303 -3.29 -18.07 -8.81
C GLU A 303 -4.81 -18.38 -8.80
N GLU A 304 -5.32 -18.90 -7.70
CA GLU A 304 -6.73 -19.25 -7.56
C GLU A 304 -7.55 -18.11 -6.93
N ARG A 305 -7.06 -17.56 -5.84
CA ARG A 305 -7.77 -16.52 -5.06
C ARG A 305 -7.33 -15.10 -5.44
N ASP A 306 -6.13 -14.96 -6.05
CA ASP A 306 -5.57 -13.70 -6.51
C ASP A 306 -4.89 -13.87 -7.88
N TYR A 307 -4.35 -12.80 -8.44
CA TYR A 307 -3.62 -12.75 -9.72
C TYR A 307 -2.11 -12.98 -9.52
N GLY A 308 -1.76 -13.90 -8.62
CA GLY A 308 -0.38 -14.33 -8.40
C GLY A 308 0.25 -15.00 -9.62
N ASN A 309 1.56 -15.22 -9.56
CA ASN A 309 2.31 -15.92 -10.58
C ASN A 309 3.40 -16.79 -9.96
N THR A 310 3.08 -18.05 -9.73
CA THR A 310 3.95 -19.03 -9.07
C THR A 310 5.29 -19.20 -9.79
N GLU A 311 5.30 -19.22 -11.12
CA GLU A 311 6.54 -19.40 -11.90
C GLU A 311 7.48 -18.19 -11.75
N LYS A 312 6.92 -16.98 -11.71
CA LYS A 312 7.68 -15.73 -11.53
C LYS A 312 8.25 -15.61 -10.12
N VAL A 313 7.49 -16.02 -9.10
CA VAL A 313 7.88 -15.81 -7.70
C VAL A 313 8.71 -16.94 -7.10
N ARG A 314 8.68 -18.16 -7.69
CA ARG A 314 9.49 -19.30 -7.21
C ARG A 314 10.99 -18.98 -7.07
N PRO A 315 11.69 -18.45 -8.08
CA PRO A 315 13.10 -18.09 -7.93
C PRO A 315 13.32 -16.91 -6.96
N LEU A 316 12.31 -16.08 -6.74
CA LEU A 316 12.39 -15.01 -5.76
C LEU A 316 12.32 -15.56 -4.34
N LYS A 317 11.50 -16.55 -4.07
CA LYS A 317 11.43 -17.23 -2.77
C LYS A 317 12.81 -17.74 -2.34
N GLU A 318 13.47 -18.54 -3.16
CA GLU A 318 14.82 -19.05 -2.88
C GLU A 318 15.81 -17.92 -2.59
N LYS A 319 15.79 -16.88 -3.43
CA LYS A 319 16.66 -15.72 -3.28
C LYS A 319 16.40 -14.95 -1.97
N TRP A 320 15.14 -14.79 -1.54
CA TRP A 320 14.80 -14.09 -0.31
C TRP A 320 15.22 -14.90 0.92
N GLU A 321 15.01 -16.21 0.91
CA GLU A 321 15.46 -17.13 1.97
C GLU A 321 16.99 -17.13 2.09
N GLU A 322 17.72 -17.18 0.98
CA GLU A 322 19.20 -17.04 0.96
C GLU A 322 19.67 -15.68 1.49
N SER A 323 18.88 -14.64 1.35
CA SER A 323 19.14 -13.31 1.90
C SER A 323 18.86 -13.21 3.40
N GLY A 324 18.31 -14.27 4.02
CA GLY A 324 17.98 -14.34 5.44
C GLY A 324 16.60 -13.73 5.79
N TYR A 325 15.75 -13.53 4.78
CA TYR A 325 14.36 -13.06 5.00
C TYR A 325 13.43 -14.25 5.24
N GLN A 326 12.40 -14.02 6.04
CA GLN A 326 11.28 -14.94 6.15
C GLN A 326 10.35 -14.72 4.95
N VAL A 327 9.87 -15.81 4.35
CA VAL A 327 8.96 -15.69 3.20
C VAL A 327 7.54 -16.05 3.65
N ILE A 328 6.60 -15.17 3.32
CA ILE A 328 5.15 -15.35 3.50
C ILE A 328 4.57 -15.75 2.14
N SER A 329 3.95 -16.91 2.06
CA SER A 329 3.25 -17.40 0.86
C SER A 329 1.76 -17.06 0.97
N MET A 330 1.23 -16.28 0.04
CA MET A 330 -0.22 -16.02 0.02
C MET A 330 -1.01 -17.31 -0.11
N LYS A 331 -0.51 -18.27 -0.91
CA LYS A 331 -1.17 -19.53 -1.18
C LYS A 331 -1.18 -20.47 0.01
N ASP A 332 -0.03 -20.63 0.67
CA ASP A 332 0.15 -21.65 1.69
C ASP A 332 -0.08 -21.12 3.10
N ASP A 333 0.24 -19.85 3.37
CA ASP A 333 0.19 -19.27 4.72
C ASP A 333 -1.16 -18.59 5.02
N PHE A 334 -1.89 -18.08 4.02
CA PHE A 334 -3.17 -17.39 4.23
C PHE A 334 -4.37 -18.34 4.15
N ARG A 335 -5.26 -18.29 5.11
CA ARG A 335 -6.57 -18.96 5.07
C ARG A 335 -7.46 -18.31 3.99
N THR A 336 -7.53 -17.00 4.01
CA THR A 336 -8.17 -16.18 2.99
C THR A 336 -7.31 -14.95 2.71
N ILE A 337 -7.49 -14.32 1.56
CA ILE A 337 -6.75 -13.09 1.21
C ILE A 337 -7.62 -11.86 1.51
N TYR A 338 -8.87 -11.83 0.98
CA TYR A 338 -9.78 -10.68 1.04
C TYR A 338 -11.10 -10.97 1.75
N GLY A 339 -11.28 -12.19 2.28
CA GLY A 339 -12.53 -12.69 2.86
C GLY A 339 -13.22 -13.73 1.98
N ASP A 340 -14.16 -14.46 2.58
CA ASP A 340 -14.81 -15.61 1.94
C ASP A 340 -15.84 -15.20 0.87
N ASP A 341 -16.27 -13.93 0.86
CA ASP A 341 -17.28 -13.38 -0.06
C ASP A 341 -16.66 -12.75 -1.32
N VAL A 342 -15.32 -12.64 -1.39
CA VAL A 342 -14.61 -12.08 -2.55
C VAL A 342 -14.24 -13.20 -3.52
N VAL A 343 -14.62 -13.04 -4.79
CA VAL A 343 -14.38 -14.03 -5.84
C VAL A 343 -13.60 -13.41 -6.99
N LYS A 344 -12.49 -14.03 -7.35
CA LYS A 344 -11.73 -13.70 -8.55
C LYS A 344 -12.53 -14.11 -9.79
N THR A 345 -12.79 -13.17 -10.72
CA THR A 345 -13.60 -13.43 -11.91
C THR A 345 -12.79 -13.85 -13.12
N GLY A 346 -11.55 -13.41 -13.24
CA GLY A 346 -10.71 -13.58 -14.45
C GLY A 346 -11.12 -12.68 -15.62
N SER A 347 -12.09 -11.78 -15.41
CA SER A 347 -12.58 -10.84 -16.42
C SER A 347 -12.18 -9.42 -16.04
N PHE A 348 -11.78 -8.64 -17.03
CA PHE A 348 -11.25 -7.29 -16.84
C PHE A 348 -11.95 -6.31 -17.78
N HIS A 349 -12.51 -5.24 -17.21
CA HIS A 349 -13.34 -4.27 -17.93
C HIS A 349 -12.90 -2.82 -17.69
N TRP A 350 -11.87 -2.58 -16.86
CA TRP A 350 -11.48 -1.22 -16.45
C TRP A 350 -11.14 -0.31 -17.65
N SER A 351 -10.54 -0.87 -18.69
CA SER A 351 -10.18 -0.11 -19.91
C SER A 351 -11.38 0.31 -20.74
N GLU A 352 -12.52 -0.37 -20.60
CA GLU A 352 -13.78 -0.03 -21.31
C GLU A 352 -14.38 1.30 -20.79
N GLU A 353 -14.05 1.68 -19.57
CA GLU A 353 -14.47 2.95 -18.97
C GLU A 353 -13.64 4.15 -19.44
N PHE A 354 -12.50 3.91 -20.07
CA PHE A 354 -11.58 4.95 -20.52
C PHE A 354 -11.83 5.30 -22.00
N ALA A 355 -12.89 6.08 -22.23
CA ALA A 355 -13.14 6.64 -23.58
C ALA A 355 -12.02 7.64 -23.91
N ASP A 356 -11.08 7.25 -24.77
CA ASP A 356 -10.08 8.16 -25.30
C ASP A 356 -10.79 9.25 -26.15
N PRO A 357 -10.60 10.54 -25.84
CA PRO A 357 -11.20 11.62 -26.65
C PRO A 357 -10.82 11.57 -28.14
N ALA A 358 -9.66 10.97 -28.47
CA ALA A 358 -9.24 10.79 -29.86
C ALA A 358 -9.96 9.63 -30.56
N GLU A 359 -10.29 8.54 -29.85
CA GLU A 359 -11.04 7.41 -30.39
C GLU A 359 -12.51 7.77 -30.63
N SER A 360 -13.08 8.63 -29.80
CA SER A 360 -14.46 9.12 -29.97
C SER A 360 -14.65 10.10 -31.14
N ALA A 361 -13.58 10.66 -31.70
CA ALA A 361 -13.60 11.60 -32.81
C ALA A 361 -13.55 10.91 -34.21
N GLU A 362 -13.24 9.61 -34.26
CA GLU A 362 -13.08 8.86 -35.51
C GLU A 362 -14.34 8.08 -35.98
N GLU A 363 -15.47 8.12 -35.27
CA GLU A 363 -16.71 7.61 -35.85
C GLU A 363 -17.29 8.61 -36.88
N PRO A 364 -17.11 8.41 -38.19
CA PRO A 364 -17.80 9.22 -39.17
C PRO A 364 -19.27 8.85 -39.10
N ALA A 365 -20.12 9.87 -38.93
CA ALA A 365 -21.54 9.72 -39.05
C ALA A 365 -21.89 9.01 -40.38
N ALA A 366 -22.41 7.77 -40.29
CA ALA A 366 -22.88 6.97 -41.42
C ALA A 366 -24.28 7.41 -41.86
#